data_d01609b0a555c9df451e063a86693bd8
#
_entry.id   d01609b0a555c9df451e063a86693bd8
#
_cell.length_a   1.000
_cell.length_b   1.000
_cell.length_c   1.000
_cell.angle_alpha   90.00
_cell.angle_beta   90.00
_cell.angle_gamma   90.00
#
_symmetry.space_group_name_H-M   'P 1'
#
loop_
_entity.id
_entity.type
_entity.pdbx_description
1 polymer ?
#
loop_
_entity_poly.entity_id
_entity_poly.type
_entity_poly.pdbx_seq_one_letter_code
_entity_poly.pdbx_strand_id
1 'polypeptide(L)'
;MRENAGWMTRFGALFNEGGPWGGKGNGGGSGGGSGGGSGGGGPRNPWNLPPGGKPRGPRGNSAVDELSQRLRDQFGGNFPGGNAGPLIRYGIIAFVLIWVLLSSFHRIGPQQEGVITRFGKYAGKLQPGIGMTLPTPIDSVQKIDVQEIKTINIPEGSAENLILTGDQNIVDLAYSVRWGVRFSEFFLFQMAMPEETIKEVAESAMREVMGTVTLADAFGPRRSEIEQQVALRMQQLLDDYKSGVRIRGVAIKQADPPAVVNDAFKSVTAAQQAKQGNINNANTYAQQILARAQGDAAAFDKVYEQYRLSPDVTRRRMYYETMEAVLSNTDKTIVEPNGVMPYLPLGQGRGRSVVEEPAK
;
A
#
# COMPACT_ATOMS: atom_id res chain seq x y z
N MET A 1 -23.82 4.61 -25.20
CA MET A 1 -24.98 5.08 -24.38
C MET A 1 -24.36 5.81 -23.20
N ARG A 2 -24.20 7.13 -23.35
CA ARG A 2 -24.93 8.26 -22.73
C ARG A 2 -24.63 8.31 -21.23
N GLU A 3 -23.71 9.23 -20.89
CA GLU A 3 -23.93 10.58 -20.31
C GLU A 3 -24.18 10.55 -18.81
N ASN A 4 -23.20 11.06 -18.06
CA ASN A 4 -23.45 12.26 -17.25
C ASN A 4 -22.11 12.86 -16.75
N ALA A 5 -21.63 13.80 -17.55
CA ALA A 5 -20.72 14.84 -17.14
C ALA A 5 -21.53 15.96 -16.48
N GLY A 6 -21.02 16.54 -15.40
CA GLY A 6 -21.54 17.84 -14.99
C GLY A 6 -21.66 18.10 -13.51
N TRP A 7 -20.53 18.20 -12.78
CA TRP A 7 -20.52 18.88 -11.45
C TRP A 7 -19.15 19.46 -11.07
N MET A 8 -18.42 19.98 -12.03
CA MET A 8 -17.15 20.67 -11.75
C MET A 8 -16.98 21.94 -12.61
N THR A 9 -17.86 22.90 -12.42
CA THR A 9 -17.59 24.27 -12.89
C THR A 9 -18.43 25.26 -12.10
N ARG A 10 -18.03 25.57 -10.86
CA ARG A 10 -18.43 26.82 -10.17
C ARG A 10 -17.74 27.00 -8.82
N PHE A 11 -16.41 27.07 -8.78
CA PHE A 11 -15.66 27.72 -7.69
C PHE A 11 -14.33 28.25 -8.26
N GLY A 12 -14.41 29.25 -9.10
CA GLY A 12 -13.23 29.91 -9.64
C GLY A 12 -13.50 31.37 -9.88
N ALA A 13 -13.76 32.14 -8.86
CA ALA A 13 -13.75 33.60 -8.95
C ALA A 13 -13.79 34.25 -7.57
N LEU A 14 -12.72 34.19 -6.79
CA LEU A 14 -12.51 35.13 -5.63
C LEU A 14 -11.03 35.09 -5.20
N PHE A 15 -10.10 35.33 -6.14
CA PHE A 15 -8.78 35.87 -5.79
C PHE A 15 -8.41 36.87 -6.87
N ASN A 16 -8.77 38.13 -6.61
CA ASN A 16 -8.22 39.26 -7.35
C ASN A 16 -7.04 39.81 -6.54
N GLU A 17 -5.90 39.81 -7.19
CA GLU A 17 -4.66 40.41 -6.73
C GLU A 17 -4.77 41.90 -6.51
N GLY A 18 -4.14 42.43 -5.48
CA GLY A 18 -3.93 43.83 -5.24
C GLY A 18 -3.03 44.07 -4.04
N GLY A 19 -1.73 43.80 -4.17
CA GLY A 19 -0.74 44.16 -3.17
C GLY A 19 -0.42 45.69 -3.21
N PRO A 20 -0.07 46.33 -2.06
CA PRO A 20 0.01 47.79 -1.92
C PRO A 20 1.35 48.43 -2.31
N TRP A 21 2.16 47.81 -3.19
CA TRP A 21 3.45 48.38 -3.63
C TRP A 21 3.64 48.19 -5.14
N GLY A 22 3.22 49.23 -5.93
CA GLY A 22 3.51 49.23 -7.36
C GLY A 22 2.96 50.48 -8.05
N GLY A 23 3.73 51.55 -8.03
CA GLY A 23 3.44 52.75 -8.78
C GLY A 23 3.85 52.67 -10.24
N LYS A 24 3.20 53.47 -11.05
CA LYS A 24 3.56 54.18 -12.30
C LYS A 24 2.28 54.25 -13.13
N GLY A 25 1.77 55.35 -13.57
CA GLY A 25 2.40 56.52 -14.17
C GLY A 25 1.64 56.81 -15.43
N ASN A 26 1.29 58.07 -15.61
CA ASN A 26 1.15 58.74 -16.87
C ASN A 26 -0.21 58.84 -17.56
N GLY A 27 -0.58 60.12 -17.77
CA GLY A 27 -1.20 60.54 -19.01
C GLY A 27 -2.54 61.18 -18.93
N GLY A 28 -2.58 62.53 -18.81
CA GLY A 28 -2.97 63.39 -19.88
C GLY A 28 -4.43 63.86 -19.92
N GLY A 29 -4.62 65.18 -19.82
CA GLY A 29 -5.62 65.81 -20.64
C GLY A 29 -6.63 66.70 -19.92
N SER A 30 -6.37 67.98 -19.77
CA SER A 30 -6.95 69.23 -20.34
C SER A 30 -8.32 69.70 -19.82
N GLY A 31 -8.29 70.95 -19.46
CA GLY A 31 -9.39 71.88 -19.57
C GLY A 31 -9.86 72.47 -18.27
N GLY A 32 -9.51 73.66 -17.87
CA GLY A 32 -9.79 74.97 -18.36
C GLY A 32 -10.56 75.80 -17.33
N GLY A 33 -10.09 77.00 -16.95
CA GLY A 33 -10.96 78.03 -16.45
C GLY A 33 -10.53 78.73 -15.15
N SER A 34 -9.71 79.64 -15.22
CA SER A 34 -9.68 81.07 -14.97
C SER A 34 -10.15 81.60 -13.59
N GLY A 35 -9.33 82.51 -13.05
CA GLY A 35 -9.69 83.60 -12.14
C GLY A 35 -8.85 83.67 -10.88
N GLY A 36 -7.79 84.39 -10.80
CA GLY A 36 -7.60 85.79 -10.59
C GLY A 36 -7.38 86.07 -9.10
N GLY A 37 -6.22 86.66 -8.69
CA GLY A 37 -6.12 87.35 -7.43
C GLY A 37 -4.76 87.28 -6.74
N SER A 38 -3.97 88.31 -7.01
CA SER A 38 -2.66 88.66 -6.48
C SER A 38 -2.59 88.74 -4.96
N GLY A 39 -1.41 88.56 -4.39
CA GLY A 39 -1.08 89.05 -3.09
C GLY A 39 0.15 88.39 -2.47
N GLY A 40 1.28 89.11 -2.54
CA GLY A 40 2.59 88.76 -2.05
C GLY A 40 2.70 88.64 -0.54
N GLY A 41 3.75 87.98 -0.11
CA GLY A 41 4.14 87.93 1.30
C GLY A 41 5.19 86.86 1.60
N GLY A 42 6.38 87.31 1.86
CA GLY A 42 7.60 86.62 2.14
C GLY A 42 7.60 85.62 3.34
N PRO A 43 8.72 84.97 3.61
CA PRO A 43 8.81 83.84 4.47
C PRO A 43 8.57 84.17 5.94
N ARG A 44 7.64 83.41 6.57
CA ARG A 44 7.29 83.58 7.98
C ARG A 44 8.11 82.59 8.84
N ASN A 45 8.74 83.18 9.88
CA ASN A 45 9.52 82.59 10.94
C ASN A 45 8.67 81.60 11.75
N PRO A 46 9.16 80.37 12.02
CA PRO A 46 8.37 79.31 12.65
C PRO A 46 8.19 79.40 14.16
N TRP A 47 8.66 80.44 14.83
CA TRP A 47 8.71 80.50 16.30
C TRP A 47 7.78 81.53 16.99
N ASN A 48 6.76 82.05 16.34
CA ASN A 48 5.77 82.93 16.99
C ASN A 48 4.40 82.23 17.12
N LEU A 49 4.12 81.70 18.26
CA LEU A 49 2.82 81.23 18.70
C LEU A 49 2.14 82.26 19.61
N PRO A 50 0.96 82.71 19.29
CA PRO A 50 0.13 83.45 20.22
C PRO A 50 -0.73 82.53 21.07
N PRO A 51 -1.01 82.83 22.35
CA PRO A 51 -1.89 82.03 23.20
C PRO A 51 -3.35 82.30 22.91
N GLY A 52 -4.07 81.35 22.39
CA GLY A 52 -5.50 81.51 22.16
C GLY A 52 -6.18 80.20 21.88
N GLY A 53 -7.03 79.73 22.80
CA GLY A 53 -7.71 78.45 22.80
C GLY A 53 -8.48 78.19 21.51
N LYS A 54 -8.27 76.93 21.00
CA LYS A 54 -9.10 76.35 19.94
C LYS A 54 -10.18 75.50 20.55
N PRO A 55 -11.43 75.60 20.10
CA PRO A 55 -12.45 74.61 20.45
C PRO A 55 -12.02 73.23 19.87
N ARG A 56 -12.06 72.15 20.68
CA ARG A 56 -11.90 70.80 20.26
C ARG A 56 -12.94 70.45 19.21
N GLY A 57 -12.52 70.25 17.99
CA GLY A 57 -13.34 69.68 16.94
C GLY A 57 -13.78 68.29 17.35
N PRO A 58 -14.89 67.72 16.84
CA PRO A 58 -15.37 66.44 17.18
C PRO A 58 -14.29 65.40 16.85
N ARG A 59 -13.90 64.60 17.84
CA ARG A 59 -13.09 63.40 17.63
C ARG A 59 -13.84 62.54 16.64
N GLY A 60 -13.26 62.24 15.49
CA GLY A 60 -13.78 61.29 14.57
C GLY A 60 -14.04 59.99 15.34
N ASN A 61 -15.26 59.50 15.29
CA ASN A 61 -15.66 58.27 15.91
C ASN A 61 -14.76 57.19 15.40
N SER A 62 -14.10 56.45 16.28
CA SER A 62 -13.34 55.26 15.92
C SER A 62 -14.33 54.26 15.32
N ALA A 63 -13.86 53.44 14.38
CA ALA A 63 -14.69 52.37 13.78
C ALA A 63 -15.39 51.49 14.83
N VAL A 64 -14.85 51.44 16.03
CA VAL A 64 -15.42 50.76 17.19
C VAL A 64 -16.62 51.52 17.77
N ASP A 65 -16.58 52.88 17.79
CA ASP A 65 -17.70 53.72 18.24
C ASP A 65 -18.86 53.68 17.23
N GLU A 66 -18.54 53.63 15.95
CA GLU A 66 -19.55 53.50 14.88
C GLU A 66 -20.21 52.13 14.87
N LEU A 67 -19.43 51.05 15.11
CA LEU A 67 -19.97 49.73 15.31
C LEU A 67 -20.82 49.60 16.56
N SER A 68 -20.39 50.22 17.66
CA SER A 68 -21.15 50.24 18.91
C SER A 68 -22.46 51.07 18.81
N GLN A 69 -22.47 52.15 18.01
CA GLN A 69 -23.67 52.91 17.70
C GLN A 69 -24.63 52.11 16.81
N ARG A 70 -24.15 51.49 15.76
CA ARG A 70 -24.97 50.61 14.88
C ARG A 70 -25.60 49.44 15.64
N LEU A 71 -24.82 48.79 16.52
CA LEU A 71 -25.33 47.75 17.40
C LEU A 71 -26.36 48.27 18.40
N ARG A 72 -26.17 49.50 18.92
CA ARG A 72 -27.09 50.16 19.85
C ARG A 72 -28.40 50.56 19.16
N ASP A 73 -28.32 51.04 17.91
CA ASP A 73 -29.50 51.43 17.12
C ASP A 73 -30.29 50.22 16.63
N GLN A 74 -29.62 49.10 16.35
CA GLN A 74 -30.24 47.86 15.88
C GLN A 74 -30.83 47.01 17.00
N PHE A 75 -30.23 47.03 18.19
CA PHE A 75 -30.70 46.30 19.38
C PHE A 75 -31.32 47.20 20.48
N GLY A 76 -31.29 48.53 20.29
CA GLY A 76 -31.68 49.50 21.33
C GLY A 76 -33.10 49.99 21.30
N GLY A 77 -33.96 49.43 20.42
CA GLY A 77 -35.30 50.02 20.17
C GLY A 77 -36.37 49.74 21.22
N ASN A 78 -36.15 48.97 22.29
CA ASN A 78 -37.23 48.68 23.25
C ASN A 78 -36.77 48.28 24.65
N PHE A 79 -35.76 48.96 25.23
CA PHE A 79 -35.47 48.79 26.64
C PHE A 79 -35.99 49.97 27.47
N PRO A 80 -36.97 49.72 28.35
CA PRO A 80 -37.49 50.74 29.22
C PRO A 80 -36.45 51.06 30.32
N GLY A 81 -35.96 52.31 30.30
CA GLY A 81 -35.44 53.04 31.45
C GLY A 81 -34.21 52.57 32.17
N GLY A 82 -33.12 53.24 31.97
CA GLY A 82 -32.27 53.69 33.07
C GLY A 82 -31.12 52.80 33.56
N ASN A 83 -31.03 51.49 33.33
CA ASN A 83 -29.96 50.65 33.84
C ASN A 83 -29.53 49.50 32.86
N ALA A 84 -29.23 49.85 31.64
CA ALA A 84 -28.76 48.90 30.62
C ALA A 84 -27.35 48.33 30.94
N GLY A 85 -26.58 48.99 31.77
CA GLY A 85 -25.22 48.59 32.15
C GLY A 85 -25.10 47.19 32.77
N PRO A 86 -25.95 46.82 33.77
CA PRO A 86 -25.88 45.47 34.34
C PRO A 86 -26.42 44.40 33.38
N LEU A 87 -27.45 44.68 32.57
CA LEU A 87 -28.00 43.70 31.61
C LEU A 87 -27.00 43.35 30.51
N ILE A 88 -26.29 44.34 29.95
CA ILE A 88 -25.22 44.11 28.96
C ILE A 88 -24.09 43.29 29.58
N ARG A 89 -23.71 43.60 30.83
CA ARG A 89 -22.68 42.87 31.56
C ARG A 89 -23.08 41.40 31.81
N TYR A 90 -24.32 41.13 32.21
CA TYR A 90 -24.85 39.77 32.37
C TYR A 90 -24.97 39.06 31.02
N GLY A 91 -25.34 39.76 29.93
CA GLY A 91 -25.38 39.23 28.58
C GLY A 91 -23.98 38.76 28.09
N ILE A 92 -22.95 39.58 28.32
CA ILE A 92 -21.56 39.25 27.99
C ILE A 92 -21.09 38.03 28.82
N ILE A 93 -21.37 38.02 30.13
CA ILE A 93 -21.01 36.91 31.02
C ILE A 93 -21.70 35.63 30.56
N ALA A 94 -23.00 35.67 30.26
CA ALA A 94 -23.75 34.53 29.76
C ALA A 94 -23.19 34.01 28.42
N PHE A 95 -22.86 34.93 27.50
CA PHE A 95 -22.27 34.60 26.23
C PHE A 95 -20.90 33.91 26.40
N VAL A 96 -20.04 34.43 27.25
CA VAL A 96 -18.74 33.85 27.57
C VAL A 96 -18.91 32.49 28.24
N LEU A 97 -19.86 32.32 29.14
CA LEU A 97 -20.14 31.08 29.83
C LEU A 97 -20.66 30.01 28.87
N ILE A 98 -21.57 30.37 27.97
CA ILE A 98 -22.05 29.45 26.91
C ILE A 98 -20.90 29.09 25.95
N TRP A 99 -20.06 30.04 25.56
CA TRP A 99 -18.92 29.78 24.69
C TRP A 99 -17.90 28.85 25.34
N VAL A 100 -17.60 29.04 26.63
CA VAL A 100 -16.75 28.15 27.43
C VAL A 100 -17.35 26.77 27.50
N LEU A 101 -18.64 26.64 27.81
CA LEU A 101 -19.33 25.36 27.85
C LEU A 101 -19.26 24.63 26.52
N LEU A 102 -19.60 25.29 25.43
CA LEU A 102 -19.57 24.67 24.07
C LEU A 102 -18.13 24.29 23.65
N SER A 103 -17.14 25.09 24.03
CA SER A 103 -15.72 24.82 23.72
C SER A 103 -15.10 23.72 24.57
N SER A 104 -15.69 23.40 25.74
CA SER A 104 -15.19 22.37 26.65
C SER A 104 -15.64 20.96 26.31
N PHE A 105 -16.68 20.81 25.50
CA PHE A 105 -17.20 19.49 25.14
C PHE A 105 -16.62 19.00 23.82
N HIS A 106 -15.96 17.85 23.87
CA HIS A 106 -15.37 17.20 22.71
C HIS A 106 -16.00 15.82 22.53
N ARG A 107 -16.59 15.58 21.35
CA ARG A 107 -17.08 14.26 20.96
C ARG A 107 -15.95 13.51 20.26
N ILE A 108 -15.55 12.36 20.84
CA ILE A 108 -14.53 11.46 20.31
C ILE A 108 -15.22 10.22 19.76
N GLY A 109 -14.89 9.85 18.51
CA GLY A 109 -15.44 8.67 17.86
C GLY A 109 -15.06 7.37 18.56
N PRO A 110 -15.77 6.26 18.32
CA PRO A 110 -15.52 4.98 18.99
C PRO A 110 -14.16 4.35 18.62
N GLN A 111 -13.57 4.75 17.50
CA GLN A 111 -12.28 4.25 17.02
C GLN A 111 -11.13 5.24 17.28
N GLN A 112 -11.44 6.41 17.86
CA GLN A 112 -10.51 7.52 18.05
C GLN A 112 -10.15 7.69 19.52
N GLU A 113 -8.90 8.09 19.77
CA GLU A 113 -8.46 8.64 21.03
C GLU A 113 -8.16 10.13 20.89
N GLY A 114 -8.54 10.92 21.86
CA GLY A 114 -8.20 12.34 21.92
C GLY A 114 -6.97 12.57 22.78
N VAL A 115 -5.92 13.15 22.22
CA VAL A 115 -4.74 13.58 22.99
C VAL A 115 -4.92 15.04 23.38
N ILE A 116 -4.92 15.31 24.67
CA ILE A 116 -5.06 16.66 25.24
C ILE A 116 -3.68 17.28 25.34
N THR A 117 -3.53 18.44 24.72
CA THR A 117 -2.34 19.26 24.88
C THR A 117 -2.70 20.55 25.59
N ARG A 118 -2.04 20.82 26.71
CA ARG A 118 -2.18 22.07 27.48
C ARG A 118 -0.98 22.94 27.21
N PHE A 119 -1.21 24.10 26.58
CA PHE A 119 -0.12 25.01 26.17
C PHE A 119 1.02 24.31 25.42
N GLY A 120 0.67 23.30 24.55
CA GLY A 120 1.64 22.52 23.80
C GLY A 120 2.31 21.34 24.53
N LYS A 121 2.02 21.14 25.82
CA LYS A 121 2.51 19.99 26.58
C LYS A 121 1.43 18.91 26.72
N TYR A 122 1.82 17.67 26.72
CA TYR A 122 0.91 16.56 26.98
C TYR A 122 0.27 16.69 28.36
N ALA A 123 -1.04 16.67 28.42
CA ALA A 123 -1.82 16.77 29.68
C ALA A 123 -2.62 15.51 29.98
N GLY A 124 -2.96 14.71 29.00
CA GLY A 124 -3.72 13.48 29.18
C GLY A 124 -4.34 12.99 27.89
N LYS A 125 -5.11 11.89 27.98
CA LYS A 125 -5.85 11.32 26.87
C LYS A 125 -7.34 11.17 27.20
N LEU A 126 -8.17 11.37 26.19
CA LEU A 126 -9.61 11.14 26.24
C LEU A 126 -9.94 9.82 25.56
N GLN A 127 -10.70 9.02 26.26
CA GLN A 127 -11.27 7.79 25.71
C GLN A 127 -12.44 8.09 24.75
N PRO A 128 -12.83 7.13 23.90
CA PRO A 128 -14.02 7.25 23.07
C PRO A 128 -15.25 7.64 23.88
N GLY A 129 -16.01 8.62 23.38
CA GLY A 129 -17.20 9.14 24.03
C GLY A 129 -17.24 10.67 24.09
N ILE A 130 -17.91 11.21 25.12
CA ILE A 130 -17.97 12.64 25.39
C ILE A 130 -16.90 12.98 26.42
N GLY A 131 -15.89 13.73 25.98
CA GLY A 131 -14.81 14.21 26.83
C GLY A 131 -15.02 15.67 27.22
N MET A 132 -14.59 16.00 28.42
CA MET A 132 -14.63 17.37 28.96
C MET A 132 -13.20 17.86 29.16
N THR A 133 -12.86 19.01 28.58
CA THR A 133 -11.53 19.63 28.65
C THR A 133 -11.66 21.12 28.98
N LEU A 134 -10.56 21.77 29.29
CA LEU A 134 -10.55 23.21 29.42
C LEU A 134 -10.82 23.89 28.06
N PRO A 135 -11.47 25.07 28.06
CA PRO A 135 -11.79 25.74 26.80
C PRO A 135 -10.53 26.15 26.04
N THR A 136 -10.61 26.13 24.71
CA THR A 136 -9.56 26.70 23.88
C THR A 136 -9.37 28.19 24.20
N PRO A 137 -8.14 28.71 24.34
CA PRO A 137 -6.85 28.18 23.88
C PRO A 137 -6.04 27.39 24.91
N ILE A 138 -6.58 27.08 26.09
CA ILE A 138 -5.83 26.41 27.17
C ILE A 138 -5.53 24.96 26.80
N ASP A 139 -6.57 24.21 26.46
CA ASP A 139 -6.45 22.82 26.03
C ASP A 139 -6.77 22.70 24.53
N SER A 140 -5.95 21.97 23.81
CA SER A 140 -6.18 21.58 22.42
C SER A 140 -6.29 20.05 22.36
N VAL A 141 -7.31 19.52 21.69
CA VAL A 141 -7.55 18.10 21.56
C VAL A 141 -7.28 17.66 20.12
N GLN A 142 -6.31 16.77 19.96
CA GLN A 142 -6.02 16.12 18.68
C GLN A 142 -6.62 14.72 18.68
N LYS A 143 -7.43 14.40 17.68
CA LYS A 143 -8.07 13.10 17.52
C LYS A 143 -7.22 12.22 16.64
N ILE A 144 -6.89 11.03 17.12
CA ILE A 144 -6.06 10.05 16.41
C ILE A 144 -6.86 8.75 16.32
N ASP A 145 -6.95 8.18 15.13
CA ASP A 145 -7.54 6.87 14.93
C ASP A 145 -6.57 5.77 15.38
N VAL A 146 -6.95 5.04 16.42
CA VAL A 146 -6.13 3.96 17.00
C VAL A 146 -6.53 2.57 16.49
N GLN A 147 -7.70 2.45 15.89
CA GLN A 147 -8.19 1.18 15.35
C GLN A 147 -7.99 1.07 13.84
N GLU A 148 -7.74 2.16 13.17
CA GLU A 148 -7.45 2.18 11.74
C GLU A 148 -6.16 1.42 11.44
N ILE A 149 -6.23 0.52 10.49
CA ILE A 149 -5.06 -0.18 9.96
C ILE A 149 -4.64 0.52 8.68
N LYS A 150 -3.51 1.20 8.74
CA LYS A 150 -2.91 1.85 7.58
C LYS A 150 -1.97 0.89 6.87
N THR A 151 -1.87 1.02 5.55
CA THR A 151 -1.00 0.20 4.70
C THR A 151 -0.07 1.10 3.91
N ILE A 152 1.22 0.85 4.03
CA ILE A 152 2.27 1.49 3.23
C ILE A 152 2.79 0.44 2.24
N ASN A 153 2.87 0.81 0.97
CA ASN A 153 3.44 -0.03 -0.08
C ASN A 153 4.86 0.45 -0.37
N ILE A 154 5.81 -0.46 -0.43
CA ILE A 154 7.21 -0.17 -0.71
C ILE A 154 7.65 -1.05 -1.88
N PRO A 155 8.15 -0.45 -2.96
CA PRO A 155 8.30 0.99 -3.20
C PRO A 155 6.96 1.69 -3.48
N GLU A 156 6.94 3.00 -3.35
CA GLU A 156 5.82 3.83 -3.79
C GLU A 156 5.86 3.99 -5.31
N GLY A 157 4.80 3.59 -5.97
CA GLY A 157 4.69 3.65 -7.43
C GLY A 157 5.40 2.49 -8.14
N SER A 158 6.08 2.80 -9.26
CA SER A 158 6.79 1.82 -10.12
C SER A 158 8.30 1.86 -9.96
N ALA A 159 8.81 2.39 -8.86
CA ALA A 159 10.24 2.40 -8.60
C ALA A 159 10.74 0.98 -8.27
N GLU A 160 11.94 0.64 -8.71
CA GLU A 160 12.59 -0.62 -8.35
C GLU A 160 13.18 -0.52 -6.94
N ASN A 161 12.98 -1.56 -6.13
CA ASN A 161 13.55 -1.66 -4.79
C ASN A 161 14.50 -2.86 -4.74
N LEU A 162 15.75 -2.60 -5.13
CA LEU A 162 16.80 -3.61 -5.22
C LEU A 162 17.41 -3.90 -3.86
N ILE A 163 17.33 -5.16 -3.43
CA ILE A 163 17.87 -5.64 -2.15
C ILE A 163 18.81 -6.80 -2.42
N LEU A 164 19.95 -6.83 -1.70
CA LEU A 164 20.92 -7.90 -1.75
C LEU A 164 20.54 -9.01 -0.76
N THR A 165 20.50 -10.25 -1.23
CA THR A 165 20.28 -11.44 -0.41
C THR A 165 21.59 -11.95 0.20
N GLY A 166 21.51 -12.87 1.19
CA GLY A 166 22.67 -13.45 1.85
C GLY A 166 23.58 -14.28 0.92
N ASP A 167 23.02 -14.81 -0.17
CA ASP A 167 23.74 -15.54 -1.22
C ASP A 167 24.22 -14.62 -2.38
N GLN A 168 24.32 -13.30 -2.12
CA GLN A 168 24.86 -12.28 -3.03
C GLN A 168 24.05 -12.09 -4.33
N ASN A 169 22.78 -12.45 -4.33
CA ASN A 169 21.87 -12.14 -5.43
C ASN A 169 21.15 -10.81 -5.20
N ILE A 170 20.81 -10.12 -6.29
CA ILE A 170 20.02 -8.90 -6.24
C ILE A 170 18.57 -9.26 -6.61
N VAL A 171 17.64 -8.80 -5.76
CA VAL A 171 16.20 -9.03 -5.93
C VAL A 171 15.47 -7.70 -5.92
N ASP A 172 14.53 -7.53 -6.83
CA ASP A 172 13.54 -6.46 -6.78
C ASP A 172 12.36 -6.90 -5.93
N LEU A 173 12.16 -6.20 -4.80
CA LEU A 173 11.15 -6.55 -3.81
C LEU A 173 10.09 -5.48 -3.68
N ALA A 174 8.84 -5.84 -3.97
CA ALA A 174 7.67 -5.06 -3.61
C ALA A 174 6.93 -5.71 -2.43
N TYR A 175 6.72 -4.94 -1.38
CA TYR A 175 6.05 -5.41 -0.17
C TYR A 175 5.13 -4.35 0.42
N SER A 176 4.24 -4.76 1.29
CA SER A 176 3.34 -3.86 2.01
C SER A 176 3.45 -4.09 3.50
N VAL A 177 3.44 -2.98 4.23
CA VAL A 177 3.48 -2.95 5.69
C VAL A 177 2.12 -2.48 6.19
N ARG A 178 1.48 -3.28 7.03
CA ARG A 178 0.23 -2.92 7.72
C ARG A 178 0.55 -2.55 9.15
N TRP A 179 0.14 -1.37 9.56
CA TRP A 179 0.44 -0.83 10.86
C TRP A 179 -0.76 -0.06 11.44
N GLY A 180 -0.73 0.21 12.72
CA GLY A 180 -1.72 1.01 13.43
C GLY A 180 -1.12 1.68 14.64
N VAL A 181 -1.83 2.62 15.22
CA VAL A 181 -1.38 3.34 16.41
C VAL A 181 -1.75 2.53 17.66
N ARG A 182 -0.78 2.33 18.57
CA ARG A 182 -0.97 1.69 19.87
C ARG A 182 -1.04 2.69 21.01
N PHE A 183 -0.13 3.67 20.98
CA PHE A 183 -0.04 4.72 21.97
C PHE A 183 -0.08 6.07 21.28
N SER A 184 -1.23 6.72 21.33
CA SER A 184 -1.50 7.97 20.63
C SER A 184 -0.59 9.12 21.11
N GLU A 185 -0.20 9.13 22.37
CA GLU A 185 0.72 10.10 22.94
C GLU A 185 2.13 10.02 22.33
N PHE A 186 2.69 8.81 22.22
CA PHE A 186 4.02 8.64 21.63
C PHE A 186 4.03 8.91 20.14
N PHE A 187 3.00 8.44 19.46
CA PHE A 187 2.85 8.67 18.02
C PHE A 187 2.83 10.16 17.65
N LEU A 188 2.22 10.99 18.50
CA LEU A 188 2.09 12.43 18.23
C LEU A 188 3.35 13.23 18.60
N PHE A 189 4.06 12.84 19.70
CA PHE A 189 5.11 13.68 20.25
C PHE A 189 6.52 13.18 20.00
N GLN A 190 6.72 11.88 19.70
CA GLN A 190 8.06 11.32 19.51
C GLN A 190 8.56 11.40 18.08
N MET A 191 7.65 11.42 17.10
CA MET A 191 8.03 11.43 15.69
C MET A 191 7.43 12.63 14.98
N ALA A 192 8.26 13.34 14.21
CA ALA A 192 7.80 14.46 13.41
C ALA A 192 7.05 13.99 12.15
N MET A 193 7.55 12.93 11.51
CA MET A 193 6.98 12.32 10.31
C MET A 193 6.86 10.80 10.49
N PRO A 194 5.79 10.32 11.14
CA PRO A 194 5.69 8.92 11.51
C PRO A 194 5.60 7.97 10.31
N GLU A 195 4.90 8.34 9.24
CA GLU A 195 4.75 7.49 8.05
C GLU A 195 6.08 7.29 7.32
N GLU A 196 6.89 8.34 7.21
CA GLU A 196 8.22 8.29 6.61
C GLU A 196 9.19 7.45 7.47
N THR A 197 9.18 7.67 8.79
CA THR A 197 10.00 6.87 9.71
C THR A 197 9.63 5.38 9.65
N ILE A 198 8.34 5.03 9.58
CA ILE A 198 7.91 3.63 9.44
C ILE A 198 8.43 3.04 8.13
N LYS A 199 8.41 3.80 7.04
CA LYS A 199 8.94 3.37 5.75
C LYS A 199 10.45 3.10 5.80
N GLU A 200 11.23 4.01 6.37
CA GLU A 200 12.67 3.85 6.53
C GLU A 200 13.03 2.64 7.42
N VAL A 201 12.29 2.46 8.53
CA VAL A 201 12.44 1.29 9.41
C VAL A 201 12.08 0.00 8.66
N ALA A 202 11.04 0.02 7.81
CA ALA A 202 10.66 -1.12 7.00
C ALA A 202 11.75 -1.49 5.99
N GLU A 203 12.32 -0.51 5.30
CA GLU A 203 13.41 -0.73 4.36
C GLU A 203 14.67 -1.26 5.06
N SER A 204 15.01 -0.71 6.22
CA SER A 204 16.14 -1.16 7.03
C SER A 204 15.96 -2.59 7.53
N ALA A 205 14.81 -2.91 8.11
CA ALA A 205 14.50 -4.25 8.62
C ALA A 205 14.43 -5.28 7.49
N MET A 206 13.82 -4.92 6.35
CA MET A 206 13.77 -5.81 5.18
C MET A 206 15.18 -6.10 4.66
N ARG A 207 16.04 -5.09 4.55
CA ARG A 207 17.42 -5.26 4.10
C ARG A 207 18.24 -6.11 5.06
N GLU A 208 18.07 -5.94 6.36
CA GLU A 208 18.73 -6.75 7.39
C GLU A 208 18.32 -8.23 7.29
N VAL A 209 17.03 -8.52 7.23
CA VAL A 209 16.53 -9.90 7.16
C VAL A 209 16.88 -10.55 5.83
N MET A 210 16.71 -9.86 4.70
CA MET A 210 17.05 -10.38 3.37
C MET A 210 18.54 -10.67 3.21
N GLY A 211 19.42 -9.92 3.89
CA GLY A 211 20.85 -10.19 3.93
C GLY A 211 21.23 -11.50 4.62
N THR A 212 20.32 -12.15 5.35
CA THR A 212 20.56 -13.42 6.04
C THR A 212 19.92 -14.62 5.34
N VAL A 213 19.05 -14.42 4.35
CA VAL A 213 18.32 -15.48 3.66
C VAL A 213 18.80 -15.64 2.22
N THR A 214 18.55 -16.83 1.64
CA THR A 214 18.88 -17.09 0.24
C THR A 214 17.74 -16.64 -0.70
N LEU A 215 18.10 -16.42 -1.97
CA LEU A 215 17.13 -16.12 -3.02
C LEU A 215 16.01 -17.17 -3.10
N ALA A 216 16.40 -18.45 -3.00
CA ALA A 216 15.47 -19.57 -3.06
C ALA A 216 14.46 -19.56 -1.90
N ASP A 217 14.86 -19.13 -0.71
CA ASP A 217 13.99 -19.00 0.46
C ASP A 217 13.02 -17.82 0.27
N ALA A 218 13.47 -16.72 -0.32
CA ALA A 218 12.64 -15.54 -0.57
C ALA A 218 11.50 -15.80 -1.58
N PHE A 219 11.74 -16.63 -2.60
CA PHE A 219 10.72 -17.05 -3.57
C PHE A 219 9.94 -18.29 -3.12
N GLY A 220 10.46 -19.02 -2.14
CA GLY A 220 10.00 -20.34 -1.73
C GLY A 220 8.99 -20.35 -0.58
N PRO A 221 8.83 -21.53 0.05
CA PRO A 221 7.86 -21.74 1.14
C PRO A 221 8.20 -20.98 2.43
N ARG A 222 9.43 -20.48 2.59
CA ARG A 222 9.87 -19.75 3.79
C ARG A 222 9.51 -18.27 3.76
N ARG A 223 8.80 -17.81 2.72
CA ARG A 223 8.37 -16.41 2.58
C ARG A 223 7.58 -15.91 3.80
N SER A 224 6.66 -16.70 4.34
CA SER A 224 5.88 -16.33 5.52
C SER A 224 6.74 -16.18 6.78
N GLU A 225 7.81 -16.97 6.90
CA GLU A 225 8.78 -16.86 7.98
C GLU A 225 9.58 -15.54 7.88
N ILE A 226 10.01 -15.18 6.68
CA ILE A 226 10.69 -13.92 6.38
C ILE A 226 9.78 -12.74 6.73
N GLU A 227 8.52 -12.76 6.29
CA GLU A 227 7.53 -11.72 6.60
C GLU A 227 7.36 -11.52 8.11
N GLN A 228 7.33 -12.61 8.89
CA GLN A 228 7.25 -12.57 10.35
C GLN A 228 8.52 -12.01 10.99
N GLN A 229 9.70 -12.43 10.52
CA GLN A 229 10.98 -11.94 11.03
C GLN A 229 11.13 -10.43 10.77
N VAL A 230 10.76 -9.96 9.59
CA VAL A 230 10.75 -8.53 9.25
C VAL A 230 9.78 -7.78 10.16
N ALA A 231 8.56 -8.29 10.36
CA ALA A 231 7.58 -7.64 11.22
C ALA A 231 8.06 -7.54 12.67
N LEU A 232 8.71 -8.59 13.20
CA LEU A 232 9.31 -8.58 14.54
C LEU A 232 10.46 -7.58 14.64
N ARG A 233 11.33 -7.56 13.64
CA ARG A 233 12.47 -6.63 13.62
C ARG A 233 12.02 -5.17 13.54
N MET A 234 11.04 -4.89 12.69
CA MET A 234 10.40 -3.57 12.61
C MET A 234 9.81 -3.15 13.95
N GLN A 235 9.06 -4.08 14.61
CA GLN A 235 8.45 -3.77 15.91
C GLN A 235 9.50 -3.45 16.97
N GLN A 236 10.63 -4.18 17.02
CA GLN A 236 11.74 -3.91 17.92
C GLN A 236 12.31 -2.50 17.71
N LEU A 237 12.63 -2.15 16.46
CA LEU A 237 13.16 -0.83 16.14
C LEU A 237 12.19 0.30 16.49
N LEU A 238 10.90 0.11 16.21
CA LEU A 238 9.87 1.10 16.51
C LEU A 238 9.59 1.21 18.02
N ASP A 239 9.75 0.13 18.79
CA ASP A 239 9.65 0.15 20.24
C ASP A 239 10.85 0.85 20.89
N ASP A 240 12.07 0.65 20.36
CA ASP A 240 13.29 1.36 20.78
C ASP A 240 13.16 2.88 20.57
N TYR A 241 12.54 3.30 19.46
CA TYR A 241 12.23 4.71 19.20
C TYR A 241 11.03 5.23 19.99
N LYS A 242 10.36 4.37 20.78
CA LYS A 242 9.12 4.72 21.51
C LYS A 242 8.07 5.35 20.59
N SER A 243 7.94 4.81 19.40
CA SER A 243 7.10 5.38 18.33
C SER A 243 5.59 5.32 18.62
N GLY A 244 5.16 4.46 19.53
CA GLY A 244 3.73 4.23 19.80
C GLY A 244 2.99 3.51 18.68
N VAL A 245 3.72 2.97 17.69
CA VAL A 245 3.17 2.25 16.54
C VAL A 245 3.18 0.75 16.79
N ARG A 246 2.19 0.05 16.25
CA ARG A 246 2.13 -1.42 16.23
C ARG A 246 2.12 -1.91 14.79
N ILE A 247 3.05 -2.77 14.46
CA ILE A 247 3.06 -3.50 13.19
C ILE A 247 2.03 -4.63 13.26
N ARG A 248 1.12 -4.66 12.30
CA ARG A 248 0.10 -5.70 12.16
C ARG A 248 0.57 -6.86 11.28
N GLY A 249 1.51 -6.59 10.40
CA GLY A 249 2.15 -7.57 9.53
C GLY A 249 2.80 -6.93 8.33
N VAL A 250 3.71 -7.67 7.75
CA VAL A 250 4.38 -7.36 6.49
C VAL A 250 3.95 -8.42 5.49
N ALA A 251 3.71 -8.04 4.26
CA ALA A 251 3.40 -8.98 3.17
C ALA A 251 4.24 -8.62 1.95
N ILE A 252 5.06 -9.54 1.50
CA ILE A 252 5.82 -9.41 0.26
C ILE A 252 4.80 -9.59 -0.89
N LYS A 253 4.71 -8.66 -1.80
CA LYS A 253 3.81 -8.72 -2.96
C LYS A 253 4.47 -9.40 -4.13
N GLN A 254 5.67 -8.96 -4.42
CA GLN A 254 6.46 -9.37 -5.56
C GLN A 254 7.92 -9.49 -5.16
N ALA A 255 8.57 -10.54 -5.62
CA ALA A 255 9.98 -10.74 -5.47
C ALA A 255 10.47 -11.30 -6.81
N ASP A 256 11.18 -10.50 -7.58
CA ASP A 256 11.64 -10.88 -8.92
C ASP A 256 13.13 -10.53 -9.07
N PRO A 257 13.85 -11.24 -9.92
CA PRO A 257 15.17 -10.80 -10.32
C PRO A 257 15.07 -9.51 -11.13
N PRO A 258 16.10 -8.64 -11.12
CA PRO A 258 16.10 -7.42 -11.92
C PRO A 258 15.81 -7.71 -13.39
N ALA A 259 15.10 -6.81 -14.07
CA ALA A 259 14.62 -6.99 -15.43
C ALA A 259 15.74 -7.36 -16.42
N VAL A 260 16.94 -6.80 -16.23
CA VAL A 260 18.12 -7.05 -17.08
C VAL A 260 18.59 -8.50 -17.07
N VAL A 261 18.42 -9.24 -15.97
CA VAL A 261 18.92 -10.63 -15.81
C VAL A 261 17.81 -11.67 -15.81
N ASN A 262 16.56 -11.27 -16.00
CA ASN A 262 15.38 -12.15 -15.92
C ASN A 262 15.47 -13.35 -16.89
N ASP A 263 15.94 -13.13 -18.12
CA ASP A 263 16.04 -14.21 -19.14
C ASP A 263 17.13 -15.22 -18.77
N ALA A 264 18.23 -14.77 -18.17
CA ALA A 264 19.26 -15.66 -17.65
C ALA A 264 18.74 -16.52 -16.50
N PHE A 265 17.98 -15.93 -15.56
CA PHE A 265 17.35 -16.68 -14.47
C PHE A 265 16.32 -17.70 -14.97
N LYS A 266 15.50 -17.36 -15.95
CA LYS A 266 14.58 -18.31 -16.60
C LYS A 266 15.32 -19.50 -17.20
N SER A 267 16.44 -19.23 -17.88
CA SER A 267 17.26 -20.29 -18.48
C SER A 267 17.86 -21.24 -17.43
N VAL A 268 18.37 -20.70 -16.33
CA VAL A 268 18.88 -21.49 -15.19
C VAL A 268 17.78 -22.31 -14.54
N THR A 269 16.62 -21.72 -14.30
CA THR A 269 15.47 -22.40 -13.73
C THR A 269 14.99 -23.55 -14.63
N ALA A 270 14.91 -23.31 -15.94
CA ALA A 270 14.56 -24.34 -16.91
C ALA A 270 15.57 -25.50 -16.91
N ALA A 271 16.88 -25.19 -16.85
CA ALA A 271 17.93 -26.20 -16.76
C ALA A 271 17.85 -27.02 -15.44
N GLN A 272 17.54 -26.36 -14.32
CA GLN A 272 17.33 -27.06 -13.03
C GLN A 272 16.11 -27.98 -13.08
N GLN A 273 14.99 -27.53 -13.67
CA GLN A 273 13.80 -28.35 -13.86
C GLN A 273 14.07 -29.54 -14.78
N ALA A 274 14.79 -29.34 -15.87
CA ALA A 274 15.19 -30.42 -16.78
C ALA A 274 16.09 -31.44 -16.08
N LYS A 275 17.07 -30.96 -15.29
CA LYS A 275 17.91 -31.86 -14.44
C LYS A 275 17.05 -32.69 -13.49
N GLN A 276 16.13 -32.07 -12.76
CA GLN A 276 15.28 -32.80 -11.81
C GLN A 276 14.34 -33.78 -12.52
N GLY A 277 13.80 -33.40 -13.68
CA GLY A 277 13.01 -34.28 -14.54
C GLY A 277 13.81 -35.50 -15.00
N ASN A 278 15.04 -35.30 -15.45
CA ASN A 278 15.91 -36.41 -15.87
C ASN A 278 16.26 -37.37 -14.71
N ILE A 279 16.52 -36.84 -13.50
CA ILE A 279 16.75 -37.65 -12.30
C ILE A 279 15.50 -38.47 -11.96
N ASN A 280 14.33 -37.86 -11.97
CA ASN A 280 13.07 -38.56 -11.68
C ASN A 280 12.76 -39.63 -12.73
N ASN A 281 12.98 -39.35 -14.01
CA ASN A 281 12.81 -40.33 -15.08
C ASN A 281 13.78 -41.50 -14.94
N ALA A 282 15.06 -41.27 -14.62
CA ALA A 282 16.04 -42.26 -14.37
C ALA A 282 15.67 -43.17 -13.17
N ASN A 283 15.21 -42.56 -12.07
CA ASN A 283 14.74 -43.31 -10.90
C ASN A 283 13.51 -44.16 -11.24
N THR A 284 12.55 -43.61 -11.97
CA THR A 284 11.36 -44.35 -12.43
C THR A 284 11.74 -45.53 -13.31
N TYR A 285 12.65 -45.31 -14.26
CA TYR A 285 13.14 -46.34 -15.14
C TYR A 285 13.87 -47.47 -14.35
N ALA A 286 14.73 -47.09 -13.39
CA ALA A 286 15.39 -48.05 -12.52
C ALA A 286 14.38 -48.88 -11.72
N GLN A 287 13.36 -48.27 -11.15
CA GLN A 287 12.29 -48.96 -10.44
C GLN A 287 11.48 -49.89 -11.35
N GLN A 288 11.19 -49.47 -12.58
CA GLN A 288 10.48 -50.29 -13.56
C GLN A 288 11.29 -51.54 -13.91
N ILE A 289 12.61 -51.40 -14.14
CA ILE A 289 13.49 -52.56 -14.41
C ILE A 289 13.53 -53.51 -13.21
N LEU A 290 13.70 -52.96 -12.01
CA LEU A 290 13.72 -53.79 -10.78
C LEU A 290 12.40 -54.54 -10.58
N ALA A 291 11.28 -53.83 -10.70
CA ALA A 291 9.95 -54.42 -10.57
C ALA A 291 9.71 -55.52 -11.64
N ARG A 292 10.15 -55.25 -12.89
CA ARG A 292 10.07 -56.25 -13.96
C ARG A 292 10.93 -57.49 -13.66
N ALA A 293 12.18 -57.28 -13.27
CA ALA A 293 13.08 -58.39 -12.92
C ALA A 293 12.56 -59.22 -11.73
N GLN A 294 12.01 -58.54 -10.71
CA GLN A 294 11.35 -59.22 -9.58
C GLN A 294 10.09 -59.97 -10.03
N GLY A 295 9.30 -59.40 -10.92
CA GLY A 295 8.14 -60.06 -11.49
C GLY A 295 8.52 -61.29 -12.31
N ASP A 296 9.52 -61.17 -13.15
CA ASP A 296 10.04 -62.31 -13.96
C ASP A 296 10.62 -63.40 -13.07
N ALA A 297 11.40 -63.08 -12.03
CA ALA A 297 11.91 -64.02 -11.05
C ALA A 297 10.78 -64.75 -10.29
N ALA A 298 9.78 -64.01 -9.82
CA ALA A 298 8.64 -64.59 -9.11
C ALA A 298 7.79 -65.49 -10.03
N ALA A 299 7.64 -65.11 -11.32
CA ALA A 299 6.99 -65.96 -12.31
C ALA A 299 7.77 -67.23 -12.56
N PHE A 300 9.11 -67.15 -12.68
CA PHE A 300 9.97 -68.27 -12.81
C PHE A 300 9.87 -69.21 -11.61
N ASP A 301 9.93 -68.71 -10.40
CA ASP A 301 9.82 -69.53 -9.16
C ASP A 301 8.49 -70.30 -9.14
N LYS A 302 7.39 -69.71 -9.50
CA LYS A 302 6.08 -70.35 -9.59
C LYS A 302 6.05 -71.40 -10.66
N VAL A 303 6.62 -71.19 -11.82
CA VAL A 303 6.72 -72.22 -12.88
C VAL A 303 7.66 -73.34 -12.43
N TYR A 304 8.77 -73.07 -11.75
CA TYR A 304 9.68 -74.01 -11.20
C TYR A 304 9.03 -74.87 -10.13
N GLU A 305 8.22 -74.38 -9.25
CA GLU A 305 7.45 -75.15 -8.27
C GLU A 305 6.51 -76.16 -8.96
N GLN A 306 5.79 -75.74 -10.00
CA GLN A 306 4.92 -76.62 -10.80
C GLN A 306 5.74 -77.66 -11.56
N TYR A 307 6.88 -77.30 -12.12
CA TYR A 307 7.79 -78.20 -12.80
C TYR A 307 8.30 -79.30 -11.85
N ARG A 308 8.64 -79.01 -10.62
CA ARG A 308 9.09 -79.93 -9.61
C ARG A 308 8.04 -81.00 -9.25
N LEU A 309 6.74 -80.61 -9.31
CA LEU A 309 5.62 -81.51 -9.03
C LEU A 309 5.28 -82.44 -10.23
N SER A 310 5.36 -81.94 -11.47
CA SER A 310 4.97 -82.62 -12.69
C SER A 310 5.80 -82.18 -13.89
N PRO A 311 7.02 -82.73 -14.09
CA PRO A 311 7.95 -82.19 -15.11
C PRO A 311 7.44 -82.34 -16.54
N ASP A 312 6.87 -83.50 -16.90
CA ASP A 312 6.44 -83.75 -18.27
C ASP A 312 5.22 -82.94 -18.70
N VAL A 313 4.29 -82.73 -17.80
CA VAL A 313 3.08 -81.89 -18.07
C VAL A 313 3.46 -80.43 -18.22
N THR A 314 4.29 -79.94 -17.32
CA THR A 314 4.72 -78.52 -17.35
C THR A 314 5.53 -78.21 -18.61
N ARG A 315 6.47 -79.15 -19.02
CA ARG A 315 7.25 -78.98 -20.27
C ARG A 315 6.36 -78.86 -21.51
N ARG A 316 5.35 -79.77 -21.61
CA ARG A 316 4.40 -79.73 -22.74
C ARG A 316 3.58 -78.47 -22.75
N ARG A 317 3.10 -78.03 -21.60
CA ARG A 317 2.33 -76.76 -21.49
C ARG A 317 3.17 -75.55 -21.93
N MET A 318 4.38 -75.40 -21.41
CA MET A 318 5.29 -74.30 -21.80
C MET A 318 5.61 -74.36 -23.29
N TYR A 319 5.80 -75.59 -23.85
CA TYR A 319 6.00 -75.67 -25.32
C TYR A 319 4.80 -75.20 -26.12
N TYR A 320 3.57 -75.59 -25.75
CA TYR A 320 2.38 -75.11 -26.41
C TYR A 320 2.15 -73.61 -26.22
N GLU A 321 2.33 -73.03 -25.05
CA GLU A 321 2.23 -71.63 -24.80
C GLU A 321 3.25 -70.79 -25.61
N THR A 322 4.50 -71.33 -25.69
CA THR A 322 5.54 -70.68 -26.49
C THR A 322 5.20 -70.73 -27.99
N MET A 323 4.74 -71.88 -28.47
CA MET A 323 4.36 -72.07 -29.86
C MET A 323 3.14 -71.19 -30.22
N GLU A 324 2.16 -71.08 -29.33
CA GLU A 324 1.02 -70.23 -29.50
C GLU A 324 1.44 -68.75 -29.61
N ALA A 325 2.33 -68.31 -28.72
CA ALA A 325 2.87 -66.93 -28.76
C ALA A 325 3.66 -66.63 -30.03
N VAL A 326 4.49 -67.57 -30.50
CA VAL A 326 5.24 -67.42 -31.72
C VAL A 326 4.29 -67.42 -32.92
N LEU A 327 3.36 -68.40 -32.94
CA LEU A 327 2.40 -68.51 -34.04
C LEU A 327 1.41 -67.33 -34.08
N SER A 328 1.06 -66.70 -32.97
CA SER A 328 0.18 -65.53 -32.92
C SER A 328 0.80 -64.32 -33.63
N ASN A 329 2.12 -64.19 -33.59
CA ASN A 329 2.86 -63.07 -34.17
C ASN A 329 3.42 -63.37 -35.60
N THR A 330 3.11 -64.53 -36.18
CA THR A 330 3.62 -64.94 -37.48
C THR A 330 2.47 -65.12 -38.47
N ASP A 331 2.60 -64.55 -39.65
CA ASP A 331 1.61 -64.80 -40.74
C ASP A 331 1.63 -66.30 -41.11
N LYS A 332 0.46 -66.93 -41.00
CA LYS A 332 0.30 -68.35 -41.22
C LYS A 332 -0.52 -68.64 -42.46
N THR A 333 -0.05 -69.54 -43.21
CA THR A 333 -0.83 -70.12 -44.33
C THR A 333 -1.06 -71.58 -44.01
N ILE A 334 -2.31 -72.00 -43.77
CA ILE A 334 -2.66 -73.38 -43.54
C ILE A 334 -2.95 -73.99 -44.93
N VAL A 335 -2.16 -75.03 -45.30
CA VAL A 335 -2.37 -75.74 -46.55
C VAL A 335 -2.92 -77.16 -46.22
N GLU A 336 -4.15 -77.43 -46.64
CA GLU A 336 -4.72 -78.81 -46.54
C GLU A 336 -4.04 -79.79 -47.55
N PRO A 337 -3.63 -81.01 -47.13
CA PRO A 337 -2.80 -81.87 -47.96
C PRO A 337 -3.54 -82.56 -49.11
N ASN A 338 -4.82 -82.44 -49.31
CA ASN A 338 -5.58 -83.11 -50.36
C ASN A 338 -6.11 -82.16 -51.43
N GLY A 339 -5.38 -82.04 -52.55
CA GLY A 339 -5.94 -81.61 -53.84
C GLY A 339 -5.81 -80.16 -54.31
N VAL A 340 -4.96 -79.37 -53.70
CA VAL A 340 -4.71 -78.02 -54.18
C VAL A 340 -3.23 -77.82 -54.44
N MET A 341 -2.89 -77.41 -55.71
CA MET A 341 -1.53 -76.93 -55.97
C MET A 341 -1.24 -75.77 -55.07
N PRO A 342 -0.16 -75.75 -54.32
CA PRO A 342 0.14 -74.60 -53.42
C PRO A 342 0.61 -73.44 -54.31
N TYR A 343 -0.31 -72.60 -54.74
CA TYR A 343 0.04 -71.26 -55.18
C TYR A 343 0.29 -70.40 -53.94
N LEU A 344 1.55 -70.32 -53.54
CA LEU A 344 1.96 -69.42 -52.49
C LEU A 344 2.10 -68.01 -53.12
N PRO A 345 1.14 -67.10 -52.95
CA PRO A 345 1.39 -65.71 -53.33
C PRO A 345 2.46 -65.23 -52.36
N LEU A 346 3.70 -65.12 -52.81
CA LEU A 346 4.72 -64.33 -52.12
C LEU A 346 4.17 -62.93 -52.06
N GLY A 347 3.45 -62.63 -50.98
CA GLY A 347 2.85 -61.32 -50.76
C GLY A 347 3.95 -60.29 -50.84
N GLN A 348 3.74 -59.31 -51.70
CA GLN A 348 4.49 -58.09 -51.70
C GLN A 348 4.54 -57.60 -50.24
N GLY A 349 5.76 -57.57 -49.68
CA GLY A 349 5.98 -57.14 -48.33
C GLY A 349 5.21 -55.80 -48.15
N ARG A 350 4.19 -55.81 -47.31
CA ARG A 350 3.62 -54.57 -46.80
C ARG A 350 4.75 -53.84 -46.11
N GLY A 351 5.34 -52.90 -46.87
CA GLY A 351 6.25 -51.94 -46.28
C GLY A 351 5.55 -51.34 -45.06
N ARG A 352 6.15 -51.61 -43.92
CA ARG A 352 5.80 -50.94 -42.65
C ARG A 352 5.93 -49.47 -42.94
N SER A 353 4.80 -48.77 -43.13
CA SER A 353 4.79 -47.33 -43.15
C SER A 353 5.40 -46.83 -41.87
N VAL A 354 6.64 -46.41 -41.93
CA VAL A 354 7.26 -45.62 -40.88
C VAL A 354 6.40 -44.35 -40.82
N VAL A 355 5.57 -44.26 -39.77
CA VAL A 355 4.94 -43.02 -39.39
C VAL A 355 6.08 -42.12 -38.96
N GLU A 356 6.45 -41.23 -39.83
CA GLU A 356 7.35 -40.11 -39.60
C GLU A 356 6.66 -39.21 -38.56
N GLU A 357 7.18 -39.25 -37.35
CA GLU A 357 6.76 -38.35 -36.22
C GLU A 357 7.20 -36.94 -36.60
N PRO A 358 6.29 -35.96 -36.66
CA PRO A 358 6.69 -34.60 -36.98
C PRO A 358 7.56 -34.05 -35.85
N ALA A 359 8.79 -33.68 -36.20
CA ALA A 359 9.70 -32.92 -35.35
C ALA A 359 9.01 -31.60 -34.91
N LYS A 360 8.94 -31.42 -33.60
CA LYS A 360 8.73 -30.13 -32.95
C LYS A 360 9.78 -29.90 -31.87
#